data_601592499dad32ebce4e8813408fc5ee
#
_entry.id   601592499dad32ebce4e8813408fc5ee
#
_cell.length_a   1.000
_cell.length_b   1.000
_cell.length_c   1.000
_cell.angle_alpha   90.00
_cell.angle_beta   90.00
_cell.angle_gamma   90.00
#
_symmetry.space_group_name_H-M   'P 1'
#
loop_
_entity.id
_entity.type
_entity.pdbx_description
1 polymer ?
#
loop_
_entity_poly.entity_id
_entity_poly.type
_entity_poly.pdbx_seq_one_letter_code
_entity_poly.pdbx_strand_id
1 'polypeptide(L)'
;MRVAAAKIWSGWEGATSKLMPDPDFAGHYEEEEFALAFARIEVHYFFNKAFFENDDHLLRNVSRIRHIPGVIVQGRYDVVCPMESAWACTARGQRPT
;
A
#
# COMPACT_ATOMS: atom_id res chain seq x y z
N MET A 1 -18.73 -18.21 3.06
CA MET A 1 -18.70 -16.83 3.57
C MET A 1 -17.31 -16.19 3.50
N ARG A 2 -16.24 -16.82 3.99
CA ARG A 2 -14.88 -16.24 3.94
C ARG A 2 -14.37 -15.97 2.52
N VAL A 3 -14.54 -16.92 1.59
CA VAL A 3 -14.09 -16.77 0.18
C VAL A 3 -14.79 -15.61 -0.51
N ALA A 4 -16.11 -15.52 -0.38
CA ALA A 4 -16.88 -14.45 -1.00
C ALA A 4 -16.44 -13.06 -0.50
N ALA A 5 -16.23 -12.89 0.80
CA ALA A 5 -15.71 -11.64 1.37
C ALA A 5 -14.29 -11.33 0.89
N ALA A 6 -13.42 -12.33 0.82
CA ALA A 6 -12.06 -12.17 0.32
C ALA A 6 -12.03 -11.74 -1.16
N LYS A 7 -12.89 -12.33 -2.00
CA LYS A 7 -13.01 -11.94 -3.42
C LYS A 7 -13.52 -10.52 -3.59
N ILE A 8 -14.50 -10.09 -2.79
CA ILE A 8 -15.01 -8.70 -2.84
C ILE A 8 -13.90 -7.72 -2.44
N TRP A 9 -13.18 -8.00 -1.36
CA TRP A 9 -12.08 -7.18 -0.88
C TRP A 9 -10.96 -7.10 -1.92
N SER A 10 -10.45 -8.25 -2.33
CA SER A 10 -9.33 -8.37 -3.26
C SER A 10 -9.69 -7.81 -4.64
N GLY A 11 -10.89 -8.08 -5.15
CA GLY A 11 -11.36 -7.56 -6.44
C GLY A 11 -11.47 -6.04 -6.45
N TRP A 12 -11.93 -5.42 -5.35
CA TRP A 12 -11.91 -3.97 -5.21
C TRP A 12 -10.50 -3.41 -5.28
N GLU A 13 -9.54 -4.01 -4.59
CA GLU A 13 -8.14 -3.62 -4.61
C GLU A 13 -7.56 -3.72 -6.03
N GLY A 14 -7.77 -4.85 -6.71
CA GLY A 14 -7.34 -5.04 -8.10
C GLY A 14 -7.94 -4.01 -9.07
N ALA A 15 -9.22 -3.68 -8.90
CA ALA A 15 -9.90 -2.70 -9.75
C ALA A 15 -9.40 -1.26 -9.53
N THR A 16 -8.99 -0.91 -8.32
CA THR A 16 -8.54 0.45 -7.96
C THR A 16 -7.04 0.67 -8.11
N SER A 17 -6.26 -0.41 -8.28
CA SER A 17 -4.79 -0.33 -8.36
C SER A 17 -4.26 0.24 -9.67
N LYS A 18 -5.09 0.33 -10.71
CA LYS A 18 -4.69 0.84 -12.02
C LYS A 18 -5.54 2.02 -12.46
N LEU A 19 -4.89 3.03 -13.06
CA LEU A 19 -5.58 4.21 -13.60
C LEU A 19 -6.48 3.84 -14.79
N MET A 20 -5.98 2.96 -15.67
CA MET A 20 -6.75 2.44 -16.80
C MET A 20 -7.30 1.06 -16.46
N PRO A 21 -8.57 0.77 -16.80
CA PRO A 21 -9.14 -0.55 -16.59
C PRO A 21 -8.30 -1.66 -17.20
N ASP A 22 -8.03 -2.70 -16.42
CA ASP A 22 -7.29 -3.88 -16.82
C ASP A 22 -8.04 -5.12 -16.29
N PRO A 23 -8.97 -5.67 -17.10
CA PRO A 23 -9.83 -6.77 -16.65
C PRO A 23 -9.05 -8.04 -16.30
N ASP A 24 -7.96 -8.33 -16.98
CA ASP A 24 -7.14 -9.52 -16.70
C ASP A 24 -6.42 -9.39 -15.37
N PHE A 25 -5.87 -8.21 -15.10
CA PHE A 25 -5.27 -7.88 -13.82
C PHE A 25 -6.30 -7.94 -12.68
N ALA A 26 -7.46 -7.32 -12.85
CA ALA A 26 -8.52 -7.35 -11.85
C ALA A 26 -9.06 -8.77 -11.64
N GLY A 27 -9.22 -9.56 -12.70
CA GLY A 27 -9.66 -10.97 -12.64
C GLY A 27 -8.74 -11.84 -11.81
N HIS A 28 -7.44 -11.63 -11.87
CA HIS A 28 -6.48 -12.36 -11.03
C HIS A 28 -6.74 -12.14 -9.52
N TYR A 29 -7.14 -10.94 -9.11
CA TYR A 29 -7.48 -10.62 -7.73
C TYR A 29 -8.75 -11.31 -7.23
N GLU A 30 -9.60 -11.81 -8.14
CA GLU A 30 -10.82 -12.57 -7.83
C GLU A 30 -10.61 -14.10 -7.82
N GLU A 31 -9.43 -14.58 -8.19
CA GLU A 31 -9.08 -16.00 -8.08
C GLU A 31 -9.11 -16.42 -6.60
N GLU A 32 -9.77 -17.53 -6.30
CA GLU A 32 -10.08 -17.92 -4.93
C GLU A 32 -8.85 -18.05 -4.03
N GLU A 33 -7.83 -18.75 -4.50
CA GLU A 33 -6.62 -18.99 -3.73
C GLU A 33 -5.85 -17.69 -3.48
N PHE A 34 -5.69 -16.87 -4.53
CA PHE A 34 -5.07 -15.57 -4.43
C PHE A 34 -5.84 -14.64 -3.49
N ALA A 35 -7.16 -14.50 -3.70
CA ALA A 35 -8.00 -13.62 -2.91
C ALA A 35 -7.99 -13.96 -1.42
N LEU A 36 -8.03 -15.25 -1.08
CA LEU A 36 -7.95 -15.70 0.31
C LEU A 36 -6.62 -15.36 0.98
N ALA A 37 -5.50 -15.61 0.29
CA ALA A 37 -4.17 -15.32 0.81
C ALA A 37 -3.97 -13.81 0.97
N PHE A 38 -4.27 -13.06 -0.09
CA PHE A 38 -4.14 -11.61 -0.15
C PHE A 38 -4.96 -10.91 0.94
N ALA A 39 -6.28 -11.14 0.98
CA ALA A 39 -7.17 -10.50 1.94
C ALA A 39 -6.81 -10.84 3.39
N ARG A 40 -6.37 -12.07 3.67
CA ARG A 40 -5.97 -12.46 5.04
C ARG A 40 -4.75 -11.70 5.51
N ILE A 41 -3.75 -11.54 4.66
CA ILE A 41 -2.52 -10.82 5.01
C ILE A 41 -2.84 -9.33 5.20
N GLU A 42 -3.52 -8.74 4.25
CA GLU A 42 -3.83 -7.31 4.23
C GLU A 42 -4.70 -6.89 5.41
N VAL A 43 -5.82 -7.61 5.63
CA VAL A 43 -6.70 -7.35 6.79
C VAL A 43 -5.96 -7.55 8.11
N HIS A 44 -5.05 -8.52 8.20
CA HIS A 44 -4.25 -8.72 9.41
C HIS A 44 -3.38 -7.50 9.70
N TYR A 45 -2.71 -6.93 8.69
CA TYR A 45 -1.92 -5.73 8.88
C TYR A 45 -2.77 -4.50 9.16
N PHE A 46 -3.87 -4.29 8.46
CA PHE A 46 -4.76 -3.15 8.70
C PHE A 46 -5.38 -3.19 10.09
N PHE A 47 -5.90 -4.34 10.50
CA PHE A 47 -6.49 -4.50 11.83
C PHE A 47 -5.50 -4.18 12.96
N ASN A 48 -4.24 -4.56 12.77
CA ASN A 48 -3.18 -4.32 13.74
C ASN A 48 -2.40 -3.02 13.47
N LYS A 49 -2.90 -2.10 12.63
CA LYS A 49 -2.22 -0.83 12.27
C LYS A 49 -0.77 -1.03 11.85
N ALA A 50 -0.51 -2.06 11.05
CA ALA A 50 0.83 -2.51 10.63
C ALA A 50 1.80 -2.72 11.82
N PHE A 51 1.27 -2.95 13.02
CA PHE A 51 2.03 -3.12 14.27
C PHE A 51 2.84 -1.88 14.68
N PHE A 52 2.49 -0.72 14.17
CA PHE A 52 3.09 0.54 14.59
C PHE A 52 2.34 1.17 15.76
N GLU A 53 3.08 1.85 16.63
CA GLU A 53 2.53 2.54 17.80
C GLU A 53 1.63 3.72 17.44
N ASN A 54 1.89 4.35 16.29
CA ASN A 54 1.14 5.50 15.78
C ASN A 54 1.18 5.56 14.25
N ASP A 55 0.24 6.28 13.66
CA ASP A 55 0.03 6.33 12.21
C ASP A 55 1.18 7.03 11.45
N ASP A 56 1.95 7.88 12.12
CA ASP A 56 3.09 8.58 11.54
C ASP A 56 4.46 7.95 11.89
N HIS A 57 4.46 6.73 12.41
CA HIS A 57 5.67 6.04 12.88
C HIS A 57 6.80 6.07 11.86
N LEU A 58 6.51 5.75 10.59
CA LEU A 58 7.51 5.74 9.53
C LEU A 58 8.07 7.15 9.28
N LEU A 59 7.18 8.14 9.16
CA LEU A 59 7.57 9.53 8.90
C LEU A 59 8.37 10.15 10.03
N ARG A 60 8.09 9.79 11.28
CA ARG A 60 8.90 10.23 12.44
C ARG A 60 10.30 9.65 12.43
N ASN A 61 10.47 8.46 11.89
CA ASN A 61 11.73 7.74 11.90
C ASN A 61 12.56 7.90 10.61
N VAL A 62 12.10 8.66 9.62
CA VAL A 62 12.86 8.89 8.37
C VAL A 62 14.26 9.44 8.63
N SER A 63 14.43 10.29 9.64
CA SER A 63 15.73 10.84 10.01
C SER A 63 16.78 9.79 10.35
N ARG A 64 16.37 8.61 10.81
CA ARG A 64 17.28 7.49 11.15
C ARG A 64 17.92 6.84 9.93
N ILE A 65 17.26 6.94 8.76
CA ILE A 65 17.72 6.33 7.52
C ILE A 65 18.15 7.34 6.45
N ARG A 66 18.06 8.66 6.72
CA ARG A 66 18.39 9.70 5.74
C ARG A 66 19.85 9.71 5.28
N HIS A 67 20.75 9.00 5.98
CA HIS A 67 22.13 8.79 5.56
C HIS A 67 22.24 7.76 4.45
N ILE A 68 21.21 6.96 4.20
CA ILE A 68 21.16 5.94 3.17
C ILE A 68 20.66 6.58 1.87
N PRO A 69 21.42 6.54 0.77
CA PRO A 69 20.93 6.99 -0.53
C PRO A 69 19.71 6.19 -0.95
N GLY A 70 18.69 6.87 -1.45
CA GLY A 70 17.46 6.22 -1.88
C GLY A 70 16.78 7.00 -3.00
N VAL A 71 15.96 6.31 -3.78
CA VAL A 71 15.10 6.88 -4.81
C VAL A 71 13.68 6.42 -4.54
N ILE A 72 12.73 7.34 -4.57
CA ILE A 72 11.30 7.04 -4.44
C ILE A 72 10.67 7.21 -5.83
N VAL A 73 9.99 6.16 -6.31
CA VAL A 73 9.18 6.20 -7.52
C VAL A 73 7.73 6.05 -7.10
N GLN A 74 6.90 7.01 -7.48
CA GLN A 74 5.49 7.08 -7.06
C GLN A 74 4.58 7.47 -8.22
N GLY A 75 3.47 6.77 -8.37
CA GLY A 75 2.43 7.13 -9.33
C GLY A 75 1.70 8.41 -8.91
N ARG A 76 1.57 9.37 -9.83
CA ARG A 76 0.86 10.64 -9.56
C ARG A 76 -0.62 10.42 -9.22
N TYR A 77 -1.23 9.44 -9.87
CA TYR A 77 -2.67 9.16 -9.77
C TYR A 77 -2.96 7.90 -8.95
N ASP A 78 -2.02 7.49 -8.12
CA ASP A 78 -2.21 6.40 -7.18
C ASP A 78 -3.17 6.83 -6.07
N VAL A 79 -4.37 6.27 -6.07
CA VAL A 79 -5.40 6.59 -5.08
C VAL A 79 -5.34 5.67 -3.86
N VAL A 80 -4.74 4.49 -4.01
CA VAL A 80 -4.57 3.51 -2.92
C VAL A 80 -3.41 3.93 -2.02
N CYS A 81 -2.28 4.31 -2.64
CA CYS A 81 -1.10 4.83 -1.95
C CYS A 81 -0.82 6.28 -2.39
N PRO A 82 -1.48 7.26 -1.82
CA PRO A 82 -1.40 8.66 -2.28
C PRO A 82 0.03 9.22 -2.28
N MET A 83 0.33 10.01 -3.30
CA MET A 83 1.64 10.65 -3.50
C MET A 83 2.09 11.49 -2.29
N GLU A 84 1.17 11.99 -1.50
CA GLU A 84 1.46 12.81 -0.32
C GLU A 84 2.37 12.13 0.68
N SER A 85 2.19 10.81 0.89
CA SER A 85 3.03 10.02 1.80
C SER A 85 4.47 9.92 1.30
N ALA A 86 4.65 9.67 0.00
CA ALA A 86 5.95 9.62 -0.65
C ALA A 86 6.65 10.99 -0.61
N TRP A 87 5.90 12.06 -0.87
CA TRP A 87 6.39 13.42 -0.79
C TRP A 87 6.84 13.79 0.63
N ALA A 88 6.02 13.50 1.64
CA ALA A 88 6.35 13.77 3.04
C ALA A 88 7.59 12.99 3.49
N CYS A 89 7.76 11.75 3.00
CA CYS A 89 8.95 10.95 3.25
C CYS A 89 10.19 11.59 2.62
N THR A 90 10.10 12.04 1.37
CA THR A 90 11.20 12.74 0.67
C THR A 90 11.59 14.02 1.40
N ALA A 91 10.63 14.86 1.74
CA ALA A 91 10.88 16.14 2.41
C ALA A 91 11.59 15.96 3.76
N ARG A 92 11.23 14.93 4.53
CA ARG A 92 11.86 14.63 5.82
C ARG A 92 13.20 13.88 5.67
N GLY A 93 13.40 13.19 4.56
CA GLY A 93 14.63 12.46 4.26
C GLY A 93 15.76 13.33 3.70
N GLN A 94 15.48 14.57 3.29
CA GLN A 94 16.50 15.49 2.79
C GLN A 94 17.57 15.76 3.85
N ARG A 95 18.83 15.72 3.43
CA ARG A 95 19.93 16.13 4.29
C ARG A 95 19.90 17.64 4.49
N PRO A 96 20.19 18.16 5.68
CA PRO A 96 20.46 19.59 5.81
C PRO A 96 21.63 19.98 4.88
N THR A 97 21.44 20.97 4.06
CA THR A 97 22.50 21.59 3.26
C THR A 97 23.46 22.34 4.16
#